data_aa5045d0fbf3b217b0d79ecef9626492
#
_entry.id   aa5045d0fbf3b217b0d79ecef9626492
#
_cell.length_a   1.000
_cell.length_b   1.000
_cell.length_c   1.000
_cell.angle_alpha   90.00
_cell.angle_beta   90.00
_cell.angle_gamma   90.00
#
_symmetry.space_group_name_H-M   'P 1'
#
loop_
_entity.id
_entity.type
_entity.pdbx_description
1 polymer ?
#
loop_
_entity_poly.entity_id
_entity_poly.type
_entity_poly.pdbx_seq_one_letter_code
_entity_poly.pdbx_strand_id
1 'polypeptide(L)'
;MTMNRLLLTATLLLGFCTALFSQEPNNGEEVNIEDLGRLPESFEMSLDSLFNRRYKEYYNLSKRDKPSTQSTRTLDQLYRSRLHAMESAIPLTYNPIVREAIELYVNKRSRLLSLMLAKATYYFPIIESALDKYGMPLELKYLAIVESALNPTAVSRAGATGLWQFMLPTGKAYGLHIDSMVDERCDPYKSSEAMARYFQDMYALYGDWMLSIAAYNCGPGNVNKAIRRSGGKTDFWQIYQYLPRETRSYVPFFIAAFYAMEHYDEHDIRPNIVNVPLATDTVHINFRLSFDEIQHASGVDMKVIEDLNPMYKKRIIPGNNGTQILRLPTANATAFSIQKDQLLAKRQSEQSTAELKESSNDTVAYAITHIVRRGETLSKIASKYGVTINDIKAWNNLSSNSLRVGQKLSINGSKGSSQRSSKQSSASPKVRYYTVKKGDTLSGIAQKHKGATVQKIRRANNIRGNNIRPGQRLVIPY
;
A
#
# COMPACT_ATOMS: atom_id res chain seq x y z
N MET A 1 8.42 38.38 -67.76
CA MET A 1 6.98 38.60 -67.47
C MET A 1 6.40 37.30 -66.93
N THR A 2 6.28 37.10 -65.62
CA THR A 2 5.52 36.12 -64.87
C THR A 2 6.22 35.79 -63.54
N MET A 3 6.28 36.75 -62.63
CA MET A 3 6.73 36.46 -61.26
C MET A 3 6.20 37.50 -60.26
N ASN A 4 4.88 37.81 -60.37
CA ASN A 4 4.23 38.75 -59.43
C ASN A 4 2.73 38.46 -59.20
N ARG A 5 2.33 37.19 -59.13
CA ARG A 5 0.95 36.81 -58.79
C ARG A 5 0.80 35.77 -57.67
N LEU A 6 1.88 35.51 -56.91
CA LEU A 6 1.85 34.50 -55.83
C LEU A 6 2.06 35.08 -54.41
N LEU A 7 2.05 36.38 -54.24
CA LEU A 7 2.30 37.06 -52.96
C LEU A 7 1.09 37.82 -52.39
N LEU A 8 -0.12 37.66 -52.98
CA LEU A 8 -1.31 38.38 -52.52
C LEU A 8 -2.43 37.47 -51.96
N THR A 9 -2.21 36.17 -51.86
CA THR A 9 -3.20 35.26 -51.28
C THR A 9 -2.81 34.69 -49.92
N ALA A 10 -1.64 35.04 -49.36
CA ALA A 10 -1.17 34.57 -48.06
C ALA A 10 -1.49 35.52 -46.89
N THR A 11 -2.03 36.70 -47.13
CA THR A 11 -2.28 37.73 -46.10
C THR A 11 -3.75 37.88 -45.70
N LEU A 12 -4.65 37.12 -46.27
CA LEU A 12 -6.09 37.18 -45.92
C LEU A 12 -6.63 35.94 -45.14
N LEU A 13 -5.75 35.02 -44.76
CA LEU A 13 -6.13 33.83 -43.96
C LEU A 13 -5.61 33.83 -42.51
N LEU A 14 -4.95 34.94 -42.10
CA LEU A 14 -4.48 35.12 -40.72
C LEU A 14 -5.34 36.07 -39.88
N GLY A 15 -6.46 36.52 -40.40
CA GLY A 15 -7.37 37.48 -39.74
C GLY A 15 -8.65 36.88 -39.13
N PHE A 16 -8.88 35.57 -39.20
CA PHE A 16 -10.16 34.96 -38.77
C PHE A 16 -10.02 33.90 -37.67
N CYS A 17 -8.87 33.80 -37.02
CA CYS A 17 -8.62 32.80 -35.98
C CYS A 17 -8.41 33.38 -34.57
N THR A 18 -8.77 34.65 -34.32
CA THR A 18 -8.55 35.29 -33.00
C THR A 18 -9.85 35.76 -32.32
N ALA A 19 -11.00 35.23 -32.70
CA ALA A 19 -12.29 35.64 -32.10
C ALA A 19 -13.15 34.47 -31.55
N LEU A 20 -12.56 33.35 -31.13
CA LEU A 20 -13.32 32.25 -30.52
C LEU A 20 -12.60 31.60 -29.32
N PHE A 21 -11.72 32.34 -28.63
CA PHE A 21 -11.19 31.86 -27.34
C PHE A 21 -11.22 32.99 -26.31
N SER A 22 -12.42 33.35 -25.89
CA SER A 22 -12.68 34.07 -24.65
C SER A 22 -13.97 33.51 -23.99
N GLN A 23 -13.93 32.24 -23.64
CA GLN A 23 -14.70 31.78 -22.48
C GLN A 23 -13.67 31.63 -21.36
N GLU A 24 -13.81 32.51 -20.35
CA GLU A 24 -13.06 32.42 -19.10
C GLU A 24 -13.21 31.01 -18.53
N PRO A 25 -12.12 30.42 -18.00
CA PRO A 25 -12.24 29.19 -17.24
C PRO A 25 -13.10 29.48 -16.02
N ASN A 26 -14.23 28.82 -15.95
CA ASN A 26 -15.07 28.74 -14.78
C ASN A 26 -14.19 28.47 -13.57
N ASN A 27 -14.25 29.31 -12.53
CA ASN A 27 -13.52 29.16 -11.28
C ASN A 27 -13.72 27.75 -10.73
N GLY A 28 -12.82 26.83 -11.12
CA GLY A 28 -12.77 25.48 -10.55
C GLY A 28 -12.29 25.62 -9.12
N GLU A 29 -13.16 25.40 -8.15
CA GLU A 29 -12.75 24.95 -6.86
C GLU A 29 -11.79 23.78 -7.07
N GLU A 30 -10.54 23.92 -6.64
CA GLU A 30 -9.56 22.82 -6.61
C GLU A 30 -10.19 21.66 -5.84
N VAL A 31 -10.53 20.61 -6.55
CA VAL A 31 -10.99 19.36 -5.94
C VAL A 31 -9.80 18.83 -5.17
N ASN A 32 -9.85 18.90 -3.84
CA ASN A 32 -8.81 18.38 -3.01
C ASN A 32 -8.70 16.86 -3.26
N ILE A 33 -7.56 16.43 -3.82
CA ILE A 33 -7.30 15.04 -4.20
C ILE A 33 -7.36 14.12 -2.96
N GLU A 34 -7.15 14.65 -1.77
CA GLU A 34 -7.28 13.92 -0.50
C GLU A 34 -8.71 13.47 -0.19
N ASP A 35 -9.73 14.21 -0.64
CA ASP A 35 -11.14 13.82 -0.49
C ASP A 35 -11.56 12.66 -1.41
N LEU A 36 -10.77 12.35 -2.43
CA LEU A 36 -11.02 11.23 -3.34
C LEU A 36 -10.37 9.92 -2.87
N GLY A 37 -9.54 9.97 -1.83
CA GLY A 37 -8.88 8.80 -1.22
C GLY A 37 -9.80 7.89 -0.41
N ARG A 38 -11.07 8.30 -0.19
CA ARG A 38 -12.10 7.51 0.48
C ARG A 38 -13.37 7.59 -0.35
N LEU A 39 -13.69 6.53 -1.09
CA LEU A 39 -15.08 6.33 -1.47
C LEU A 39 -15.86 6.21 -0.16
N PRO A 40 -16.83 7.08 0.11
CA PRO A 40 -17.59 6.99 1.35
C PRO A 40 -18.27 5.63 1.42
N GLU A 41 -18.23 4.94 2.56
CA GLU A 41 -18.99 3.69 2.77
C GLU A 41 -20.49 3.90 2.58
N SER A 42 -21.01 5.12 2.76
CA SER A 42 -22.37 5.53 2.37
C SER A 42 -22.61 5.40 0.86
N PHE A 43 -21.55 5.35 0.04
CA PHE A 43 -21.63 5.11 -1.39
C PHE A 43 -21.97 3.65 -1.68
N GLU A 44 -21.27 2.71 -1.01
CA GLU A 44 -21.52 1.27 -1.14
C GLU A 44 -22.92 0.88 -0.63
N MET A 45 -23.31 1.33 0.56
CA MET A 45 -24.63 1.01 1.15
C MET A 45 -25.81 1.63 0.37
N SER A 46 -25.67 2.86 -0.10
CA SER A 46 -26.72 3.54 -0.89
C SER A 46 -26.94 2.88 -2.24
N LEU A 47 -25.84 2.42 -2.88
CA LEU A 47 -25.89 1.74 -4.18
C LEU A 47 -26.47 0.33 -4.07
N ASP A 48 -26.05 -0.43 -3.08
CA ASP A 48 -26.60 -1.77 -2.83
C ASP A 48 -28.12 -1.74 -2.62
N SER A 49 -28.64 -0.75 -1.91
CA SER A 49 -30.08 -0.59 -1.71
C SER A 49 -30.81 -0.25 -3.01
N LEU A 50 -30.22 0.58 -3.86
CA LEU A 50 -30.76 1.03 -5.13
C LEU A 50 -30.77 -0.12 -6.15
N PHE A 51 -29.67 -0.87 -6.27
CA PHE A 51 -29.59 -2.04 -7.15
C PHE A 51 -30.50 -3.18 -6.71
N ASN A 52 -30.57 -3.48 -5.42
CA ASN A 52 -31.48 -4.51 -4.91
C ASN A 52 -32.95 -4.19 -5.15
N ARG A 53 -33.35 -2.89 -5.04
CA ARG A 53 -34.70 -2.45 -5.36
C ARG A 53 -34.97 -2.61 -6.85
N ARG A 54 -34.06 -2.16 -7.73
CA ARG A 54 -34.20 -2.28 -9.18
C ARG A 54 -34.15 -3.72 -9.68
N TYR A 55 -33.34 -4.58 -9.10
CA TYR A 55 -33.34 -5.99 -9.43
C TYR A 55 -34.69 -6.65 -9.12
N LYS A 56 -35.30 -6.35 -7.95
CA LYS A 56 -36.65 -6.83 -7.62
C LYS A 56 -37.68 -6.30 -8.57
N GLU A 57 -37.63 -5.03 -8.96
CA GLU A 57 -38.49 -4.43 -9.96
C GLU A 57 -38.33 -5.09 -11.33
N TYR A 58 -37.10 -5.31 -11.79
CA TYR A 58 -36.78 -5.99 -13.06
C TYR A 58 -37.27 -7.43 -13.08
N TYR A 59 -37.02 -8.19 -12.01
CA TYR A 59 -37.50 -9.58 -11.90
C TYR A 59 -39.03 -9.66 -11.85
N ASN A 60 -39.69 -8.68 -11.25
CA ASN A 60 -41.15 -8.55 -11.22
C ASN A 60 -41.74 -7.97 -12.52
N LEU A 61 -40.99 -7.12 -13.24
CA LEU A 61 -41.40 -6.55 -14.54
C LEU A 61 -41.26 -7.56 -15.67
N SER A 62 -40.33 -8.53 -15.60
CA SER A 62 -40.34 -9.65 -16.55
C SER A 62 -41.62 -10.50 -16.48
N LYS A 63 -42.45 -10.27 -15.45
CA LYS A 63 -43.80 -10.86 -15.30
C LYS A 63 -44.95 -9.90 -15.58
N ARG A 64 -44.66 -8.60 -15.83
CA ARG A 64 -45.72 -7.58 -16.15
C ARG A 64 -45.15 -6.53 -17.08
N ASP A 65 -45.61 -6.52 -18.32
CA ASP A 65 -45.37 -5.45 -19.28
C ASP A 65 -45.91 -4.12 -18.75
N LYS A 66 -45.06 -3.22 -18.27
CA LYS A 66 -45.41 -1.82 -18.03
C LYS A 66 -44.72 -0.92 -19.05
N PRO A 67 -45.45 -0.03 -19.72
CA PRO A 67 -44.85 0.88 -20.70
C PRO A 67 -43.91 1.88 -20.01
N SER A 68 -42.67 1.94 -20.48
CA SER A 68 -41.72 3.01 -20.15
C SER A 68 -42.12 4.31 -20.88
N THR A 69 -41.80 5.47 -20.28
CA THR A 69 -41.97 6.76 -20.98
C THR A 69 -41.13 6.79 -22.24
N GLN A 70 -41.54 7.52 -23.27
CA GLN A 70 -40.88 7.57 -24.58
C GLN A 70 -39.40 7.98 -24.48
N SER A 71 -39.06 8.90 -23.57
CA SER A 71 -37.70 9.34 -23.28
C SER A 71 -36.81 8.20 -22.73
N THR A 72 -37.36 7.38 -21.82
CA THR A 72 -36.63 6.23 -21.25
C THR A 72 -36.33 5.16 -22.30
N ARG A 73 -37.26 4.91 -23.22
CA ARG A 73 -37.05 3.96 -24.32
C ARG A 73 -35.93 4.40 -25.25
N THR A 74 -35.83 5.69 -25.56
CA THR A 74 -34.76 6.24 -26.40
C THR A 74 -33.38 6.06 -25.76
N LEU A 75 -33.22 6.33 -24.44
CA LEU A 75 -31.99 6.12 -23.71
C LEU A 75 -31.62 4.63 -23.58
N ASP A 76 -32.60 3.75 -23.35
CA ASP A 76 -32.38 2.31 -23.32
C ASP A 76 -31.87 1.78 -24.66
N GLN A 77 -32.42 2.26 -25.76
CA GLN A 77 -31.98 1.91 -27.12
C GLN A 77 -30.56 2.42 -27.37
N LEU A 78 -30.25 3.64 -26.96
CA LEU A 78 -28.93 4.26 -27.12
C LEU A 78 -27.87 3.49 -26.37
N TYR A 79 -28.04 3.25 -25.05
CA TYR A 79 -27.06 2.52 -24.26
C TYR A 79 -26.88 1.08 -24.73
N ARG A 80 -27.96 0.41 -25.10
CA ARG A 80 -27.91 -0.95 -25.67
C ARG A 80 -27.11 -0.99 -26.98
N SER A 81 -27.41 -0.07 -27.92
CA SER A 81 -26.70 -0.02 -29.19
C SER A 81 -25.22 0.29 -29.04
N ARG A 82 -24.87 1.22 -28.16
CA ARG A 82 -23.45 1.55 -27.85
C ARG A 82 -22.71 0.38 -27.23
N LEU A 83 -23.27 -0.25 -26.18
CA LEU A 83 -22.66 -1.44 -25.57
C LEU A 83 -22.50 -2.60 -26.57
N HIS A 84 -23.47 -2.78 -27.47
CA HIS A 84 -23.40 -3.82 -28.51
C HIS A 84 -22.36 -3.51 -29.59
N ALA A 85 -22.07 -2.23 -29.84
CA ALA A 85 -21.07 -1.79 -30.79
C ALA A 85 -19.63 -1.83 -30.23
N MET A 86 -19.46 -1.93 -28.91
CA MET A 86 -18.16 -2.05 -28.29
C MET A 86 -17.58 -3.45 -28.52
N GLU A 87 -16.39 -3.50 -29.10
CA GLU A 87 -15.64 -4.75 -29.24
C GLU A 87 -15.08 -5.13 -27.87
N SER A 88 -15.35 -6.34 -27.40
CA SER A 88 -14.90 -6.81 -26.09
C SER A 88 -14.83 -8.33 -26.03
N ALA A 89 -13.76 -8.85 -25.44
CA ALA A 89 -13.64 -10.26 -25.08
C ALA A 89 -14.55 -10.65 -23.90
N ILE A 90 -15.01 -9.65 -23.12
CA ILE A 90 -15.89 -9.83 -21.96
C ILE A 90 -17.31 -9.44 -22.37
N PRO A 91 -18.33 -10.31 -22.20
CA PRO A 91 -19.71 -10.00 -22.59
C PRO A 91 -20.26 -8.73 -21.91
N LEU A 92 -20.78 -7.79 -22.69
CA LEU A 92 -21.36 -6.54 -22.21
C LEU A 92 -22.89 -6.61 -22.24
N THR A 93 -23.47 -7.21 -21.21
CA THR A 93 -24.93 -7.38 -21.11
C THR A 93 -25.61 -6.07 -20.74
N TYR A 94 -26.59 -5.64 -21.51
CA TYR A 94 -27.46 -4.52 -21.15
C TYR A 94 -28.73 -4.99 -20.42
N ASN A 95 -28.99 -4.39 -19.29
CA ASN A 95 -30.25 -4.52 -18.54
C ASN A 95 -30.50 -3.26 -17.67
N PRO A 96 -31.65 -3.11 -17.02
CA PRO A 96 -31.96 -1.94 -16.19
C PRO A 96 -30.96 -1.69 -15.06
N ILE A 97 -30.28 -2.72 -14.54
CA ILE A 97 -29.28 -2.60 -13.47
C ILE A 97 -28.01 -1.95 -14.04
N VAL A 98 -27.55 -2.42 -15.20
CA VAL A 98 -26.41 -1.83 -15.91
C VAL A 98 -26.70 -0.39 -16.33
N ARG A 99 -27.93 -0.11 -16.79
CA ARG A 99 -28.37 1.25 -17.09
C ARG A 99 -28.19 2.18 -15.89
N GLU A 100 -28.70 1.81 -14.72
CA GLU A 100 -28.57 2.62 -13.50
C GLU A 100 -27.09 2.86 -13.12
N ALA A 101 -26.24 1.87 -13.34
CA ALA A 101 -24.80 2.01 -13.12
C ALA A 101 -24.15 2.98 -14.12
N ILE A 102 -24.54 2.96 -15.40
CA ILE A 102 -24.10 3.92 -16.42
C ILE A 102 -24.53 5.34 -16.02
N GLU A 103 -25.83 5.55 -15.70
CA GLU A 103 -26.36 6.83 -15.28
C GLU A 103 -25.64 7.41 -14.04
N LEU A 104 -25.18 6.53 -13.16
CA LEU A 104 -24.40 6.96 -12.02
C LEU A 104 -23.05 7.58 -12.44
N TYR A 105 -22.32 6.94 -13.34
CA TYR A 105 -21.02 7.47 -13.81
C TYR A 105 -21.18 8.73 -14.64
N VAL A 106 -22.05 8.71 -15.65
CA VAL A 106 -22.14 9.79 -16.64
C VAL A 106 -22.89 11.01 -16.15
N ASN A 107 -23.89 10.85 -15.25
CA ASN A 107 -24.69 11.96 -14.73
C ASN A 107 -24.32 12.36 -13.31
N LYS A 108 -24.41 11.41 -12.35
CA LYS A 108 -24.25 11.73 -10.92
C LYS A 108 -22.80 11.86 -10.48
N ARG A 109 -21.86 11.28 -11.22
CA ARG A 109 -20.43 11.20 -10.89
C ARG A 109 -19.54 11.68 -12.03
N SER A 110 -20.03 12.53 -12.90
CA SER A 110 -19.30 13.06 -14.07
C SER A 110 -17.97 13.73 -13.66
N ARG A 111 -17.93 14.48 -12.55
CA ARG A 111 -16.68 15.05 -12.03
C ARG A 111 -15.65 13.99 -11.63
N LEU A 112 -16.10 12.90 -11.00
CA LEU A 112 -15.22 11.79 -10.65
C LEU A 112 -14.74 11.05 -11.91
N LEU A 113 -15.63 10.85 -12.89
CA LEU A 113 -15.28 10.27 -14.19
C LEU A 113 -14.24 11.14 -14.91
N SER A 114 -14.38 12.46 -14.92
CA SER A 114 -13.42 13.42 -15.48
C SER A 114 -12.01 13.26 -14.87
N LEU A 115 -11.93 13.05 -13.54
CA LEU A 115 -10.66 12.79 -12.86
C LEU A 115 -10.10 11.40 -13.20
N MET A 116 -10.95 10.37 -13.27
CA MET A 116 -10.53 9.01 -13.63
C MET A 116 -9.99 8.96 -15.06
N LEU A 117 -10.61 9.67 -16.01
CA LEU A 117 -10.12 9.83 -17.37
C LEU A 117 -8.70 10.41 -17.41
N ALA A 118 -8.44 11.46 -16.63
CA ALA A 118 -7.11 12.06 -16.54
C ALA A 118 -6.07 11.11 -15.93
N LYS A 119 -6.42 10.38 -14.87
CA LYS A 119 -5.54 9.38 -14.26
C LYS A 119 -5.30 8.17 -15.18
N ALA A 120 -6.27 7.79 -15.99
CA ALA A 120 -6.17 6.68 -16.93
C ALA A 120 -5.03 6.87 -17.92
N THR A 121 -4.70 8.09 -18.32
CA THR A 121 -3.57 8.38 -19.20
C THR A 121 -2.23 7.87 -18.65
N TYR A 122 -2.07 7.84 -17.34
CA TYR A 122 -0.89 7.31 -16.67
C TYR A 122 -1.01 5.82 -16.30
N TYR A 123 -2.14 5.42 -15.71
CA TYR A 123 -2.26 4.06 -15.15
C TYR A 123 -2.63 3.00 -16.19
N PHE A 124 -3.43 3.32 -17.20
CA PHE A 124 -3.86 2.32 -18.17
C PHE A 124 -2.71 1.69 -18.94
N PRO A 125 -1.71 2.42 -19.46
CA PRO A 125 -0.56 1.79 -20.12
C PRO A 125 0.19 0.80 -19.23
N ILE A 126 0.29 1.08 -17.91
CA ILE A 126 0.92 0.18 -16.93
C ILE A 126 0.08 -1.09 -16.75
N ILE A 127 -1.23 -0.93 -16.62
CA ILE A 127 -2.16 -2.03 -16.43
C ILE A 127 -2.24 -2.90 -17.70
N GLU A 128 -2.38 -2.27 -18.86
CA GLU A 128 -2.44 -2.95 -20.17
C GLU A 128 -1.19 -3.78 -20.44
N SER A 129 -0.01 -3.23 -20.13
CA SER A 129 1.26 -3.97 -20.24
C SER A 129 1.27 -5.23 -19.35
N ALA A 130 0.71 -5.16 -18.14
CA ALA A 130 0.60 -6.32 -17.27
C ALA A 130 -0.43 -7.33 -17.78
N LEU A 131 -1.58 -6.87 -18.27
CA LEU A 131 -2.62 -7.73 -18.81
C LEU A 131 -2.14 -8.46 -20.06
N ASP A 132 -1.51 -7.76 -20.99
CA ASP A 132 -0.94 -8.33 -22.24
C ASP A 132 0.11 -9.38 -21.92
N LYS A 133 1.04 -9.10 -21.00
CA LYS A 133 2.07 -10.05 -20.54
C LYS A 133 1.51 -11.41 -20.12
N TYR A 134 0.32 -11.43 -19.54
CA TYR A 134 -0.35 -12.64 -19.04
C TYR A 134 -1.48 -13.13 -19.96
N GLY A 135 -1.65 -12.53 -21.14
CA GLY A 135 -2.69 -12.90 -22.12
C GLY A 135 -4.12 -12.67 -21.61
N MET A 136 -4.31 -11.63 -20.79
CA MET A 136 -5.61 -11.27 -20.22
C MET A 136 -6.32 -10.19 -21.04
N PRO A 137 -7.67 -10.18 -21.10
CA PRO A 137 -8.42 -9.11 -21.77
C PRO A 137 -8.07 -7.74 -21.22
N LEU A 138 -7.79 -6.78 -22.12
CA LEU A 138 -7.41 -5.42 -21.72
C LEU A 138 -8.53 -4.67 -21.03
N GLU A 139 -9.78 -5.10 -21.22
CA GLU A 139 -10.96 -4.55 -20.57
C GLU A 139 -10.93 -4.69 -19.05
N LEU A 140 -10.18 -5.66 -18.52
CA LEU A 140 -10.00 -5.82 -17.08
C LEU A 140 -9.38 -4.58 -16.40
N LYS A 141 -8.75 -3.67 -17.18
CA LYS A 141 -8.25 -2.37 -16.67
C LYS A 141 -9.34 -1.53 -16.01
N TYR A 142 -10.60 -1.64 -16.48
CA TYR A 142 -11.72 -0.88 -15.91
C TYR A 142 -12.12 -1.32 -14.49
N LEU A 143 -11.65 -2.48 -14.02
CA LEU A 143 -11.83 -2.87 -12.63
C LEU A 143 -11.07 -1.95 -11.66
N ALA A 144 -9.94 -1.38 -12.06
CA ALA A 144 -9.23 -0.40 -11.23
C ALA A 144 -10.03 0.89 -11.02
N ILE A 145 -10.96 1.21 -11.95
CA ILE A 145 -11.96 2.27 -11.78
C ILE A 145 -12.93 1.91 -10.65
N VAL A 146 -13.46 0.68 -10.69
CA VAL A 146 -14.45 0.18 -9.72
C VAL A 146 -13.84 0.04 -8.32
N GLU A 147 -12.60 -0.44 -8.23
CA GLU A 147 -11.93 -0.72 -6.96
C GLU A 147 -11.47 0.53 -6.21
N SER A 148 -10.88 1.48 -6.93
CA SER A 148 -10.18 2.59 -6.28
C SER A 148 -10.31 3.95 -6.97
N ALA A 149 -11.07 4.06 -8.05
CA ALA A 149 -11.05 5.24 -8.95
C ALA A 149 -9.61 5.61 -9.39
N LEU A 150 -8.80 4.59 -9.68
CA LEU A 150 -7.37 4.73 -10.03
C LEU A 150 -6.54 5.42 -8.92
N ASN A 151 -6.79 5.07 -7.66
CA ASN A 151 -5.99 5.56 -6.54
C ASN A 151 -5.07 4.45 -5.99
N PRO A 152 -3.73 4.53 -6.23
CA PRO A 152 -2.79 3.51 -5.80
C PRO A 152 -2.59 3.43 -4.28
N THR A 153 -3.02 4.47 -3.54
CA THR A 153 -2.89 4.53 -2.08
C THR A 153 -4.22 4.32 -1.35
N ALA A 154 -5.30 3.99 -2.08
CA ALA A 154 -6.60 3.75 -1.47
C ALA A 154 -6.54 2.61 -0.45
N VAL A 155 -7.18 2.83 0.71
CA VAL A 155 -7.31 1.82 1.77
C VAL A 155 -8.76 1.76 2.22
N SER A 156 -9.39 0.59 2.07
CA SER A 156 -10.76 0.36 2.53
C SER A 156 -10.80 0.14 4.04
N ARG A 157 -12.00 0.22 4.64
CA ARG A 157 -12.23 -0.09 6.08
C ARG A 157 -11.81 -1.52 6.44
N ALA A 158 -11.96 -2.46 5.51
CA ALA A 158 -11.53 -3.85 5.68
C ALA A 158 -10.00 -4.04 5.50
N GLY A 159 -9.25 -2.99 5.11
CA GLY A 159 -7.80 -3.04 4.88
C GLY A 159 -7.39 -3.54 3.49
N ALA A 160 -8.32 -3.62 2.54
CA ALA A 160 -7.98 -3.77 1.14
C ALA A 160 -7.23 -2.51 0.66
N THR A 161 -6.18 -2.67 -0.15
CA THR A 161 -5.23 -1.58 -0.42
C THR A 161 -4.81 -1.55 -1.89
N GLY A 162 -4.61 -0.34 -2.41
CA GLY A 162 -4.01 -0.07 -3.72
C GLY A 162 -5.02 0.06 -4.86
N LEU A 163 -4.52 0.17 -6.09
CA LEU A 163 -5.34 0.25 -7.30
C LEU A 163 -6.38 -0.88 -7.39
N TRP A 164 -5.99 -2.07 -6.95
CA TRP A 164 -6.71 -3.31 -7.09
C TRP A 164 -7.37 -3.78 -5.79
N GLN A 165 -7.31 -2.98 -4.73
CA GLN A 165 -7.89 -3.29 -3.42
C GLN A 165 -7.57 -4.71 -2.91
N PHE A 166 -6.31 -5.13 -3.07
CA PHE A 166 -5.90 -6.42 -2.55
C PHE A 166 -5.99 -6.50 -1.03
N MET A 167 -6.65 -7.54 -0.53
CA MET A 167 -6.52 -7.93 0.87
C MET A 167 -5.10 -8.42 1.17
N LEU A 168 -4.61 -8.17 2.39
CA LEU A 168 -3.24 -8.54 2.78
C LEU A 168 -2.88 -10.01 2.50
N PRO A 169 -3.73 -11.01 2.84
CA PRO A 169 -3.43 -12.41 2.53
C PRO A 169 -3.35 -12.68 1.03
N THR A 170 -4.28 -12.11 0.26
CA THR A 170 -4.34 -12.29 -1.20
C THR A 170 -3.14 -11.66 -1.88
N GLY A 171 -2.78 -10.41 -1.54
CA GLY A 171 -1.60 -9.76 -2.10
C GLY A 171 -0.33 -10.58 -1.87
N LYS A 172 -0.14 -11.13 -0.67
CA LYS A 172 1.00 -12.01 -0.35
C LYS A 172 0.97 -13.32 -1.12
N ALA A 173 -0.20 -13.92 -1.31
CA ALA A 173 -0.36 -15.16 -2.07
C ALA A 173 0.04 -14.98 -3.54
N TYR A 174 -0.19 -13.79 -4.10
CA TYR A 174 0.23 -13.42 -5.46
C TYR A 174 1.61 -12.73 -5.52
N GLY A 175 2.43 -12.87 -4.47
CA GLY A 175 3.85 -12.51 -4.47
C GLY A 175 4.16 -11.05 -4.18
N LEU A 176 3.19 -10.25 -3.71
CA LEU A 176 3.44 -8.87 -3.30
C LEU A 176 4.17 -8.82 -1.96
N HIS A 177 5.26 -8.07 -1.90
CA HIS A 177 6.00 -7.81 -0.68
C HIS A 177 5.29 -6.74 0.16
N ILE A 178 4.97 -7.09 1.40
CA ILE A 178 4.23 -6.21 2.31
C ILE A 178 4.83 -6.31 3.70
N ASP A 179 5.44 -5.21 4.16
CA ASP A 179 6.02 -5.07 5.49
C ASP A 179 5.73 -3.69 6.11
N SER A 180 6.52 -3.28 7.11
CA SER A 180 6.37 -1.98 7.78
C SER A 180 6.89 -0.79 6.96
N MET A 181 7.69 -1.00 5.93
CA MET A 181 8.33 0.02 5.09
C MET A 181 7.76 0.06 3.68
N VAL A 182 7.44 -1.12 3.11
CA VAL A 182 6.99 -1.29 1.74
C VAL A 182 5.61 -1.95 1.72
N ASP A 183 4.76 -1.51 0.79
CA ASP A 183 3.49 -2.17 0.48
C ASP A 183 3.29 -2.20 -1.03
N GLU A 184 3.69 -3.32 -1.67
CA GLU A 184 3.60 -3.45 -3.12
C GLU A 184 2.16 -3.54 -3.65
N ARG A 185 1.14 -3.59 -2.79
CA ARG A 185 -0.25 -3.40 -3.22
C ARG A 185 -0.48 -1.99 -3.76
N CYS A 186 0.33 -1.02 -3.29
CA CYS A 186 0.33 0.35 -3.77
C CYS A 186 1.20 0.56 -5.02
N ASP A 187 2.08 -0.38 -5.38
CA ASP A 187 2.88 -0.29 -6.61
C ASP A 187 2.01 -0.62 -7.83
N PRO A 188 1.77 0.32 -8.75
CA PRO A 188 0.90 0.08 -9.91
C PRO A 188 1.38 -1.07 -10.81
N TYR A 189 2.69 -1.24 -10.95
CA TYR A 189 3.29 -2.27 -11.79
C TYR A 189 3.14 -3.65 -11.15
N LYS A 190 3.62 -3.79 -9.91
CA LYS A 190 3.61 -5.06 -9.17
C LYS A 190 2.19 -5.56 -8.90
N SER A 191 1.32 -4.66 -8.48
CA SER A 191 -0.06 -5.02 -8.17
C SER A 191 -0.87 -5.38 -9.43
N SER A 192 -0.58 -4.75 -10.58
CA SER A 192 -1.24 -5.11 -11.84
C SER A 192 -0.79 -6.48 -12.35
N GLU A 193 0.49 -6.83 -12.21
CA GLU A 193 0.95 -8.19 -12.51
C GLU A 193 0.33 -9.24 -11.56
N ALA A 194 0.21 -8.93 -10.29
CA ALA A 194 -0.45 -9.81 -9.32
C ALA A 194 -1.94 -10.01 -9.66
N MET A 195 -2.62 -8.94 -10.09
CA MET A 195 -4.01 -8.99 -10.53
C MET A 195 -4.18 -9.84 -11.79
N ALA A 196 -3.32 -9.66 -12.79
CA ALA A 196 -3.39 -10.45 -14.03
C ALA A 196 -3.26 -11.97 -13.73
N ARG A 197 -2.33 -12.36 -12.84
CA ARG A 197 -2.21 -13.75 -12.39
C ARG A 197 -3.45 -14.24 -11.62
N TYR A 198 -4.04 -13.38 -10.78
CA TYR A 198 -5.29 -13.72 -10.09
C TYR A 198 -6.41 -14.02 -11.09
N PHE A 199 -6.57 -13.18 -12.11
CA PHE A 199 -7.58 -13.41 -13.16
C PHE A 199 -7.30 -14.63 -14.01
N GLN A 200 -6.03 -14.95 -14.26
CA GLN A 200 -5.63 -16.20 -14.94
C GLN A 200 -6.14 -17.42 -14.16
N ASP A 201 -5.94 -17.45 -12.83
CA ASP A 201 -6.45 -18.52 -11.96
C ASP A 201 -7.99 -18.57 -11.94
N MET A 202 -8.65 -17.41 -11.85
CA MET A 202 -10.11 -17.37 -11.82
C MET A 202 -10.74 -17.78 -13.15
N TYR A 203 -10.15 -17.38 -14.27
CA TYR A 203 -10.64 -17.80 -15.58
C TYR A 203 -10.38 -19.31 -15.83
N ALA A 204 -9.24 -19.82 -15.39
CA ALA A 204 -8.98 -21.26 -15.42
C ALA A 204 -10.01 -22.08 -14.60
N LEU A 205 -10.52 -21.49 -13.50
CA LEU A 205 -11.53 -22.12 -12.65
C LEU A 205 -12.94 -22.10 -13.26
N TYR A 206 -13.34 -20.97 -13.87
CA TYR A 206 -14.73 -20.76 -14.30
C TYR A 206 -14.95 -20.84 -15.80
N GLY A 207 -13.93 -20.57 -16.63
CA GLY A 207 -14.09 -20.43 -18.10
C GLY A 207 -15.02 -19.28 -18.51
N ASP A 208 -15.36 -18.38 -17.57
CA ASP A 208 -16.30 -17.29 -17.74
C ASP A 208 -15.79 -16.01 -17.07
N TRP A 209 -15.76 -14.92 -17.82
CA TRP A 209 -15.19 -13.65 -17.32
C TRP A 209 -16.08 -12.98 -16.28
N MET A 210 -17.41 -13.04 -16.41
CA MET A 210 -18.31 -12.42 -15.43
C MET A 210 -18.27 -13.14 -14.10
N LEU A 211 -18.15 -14.47 -14.10
CA LEU A 211 -17.93 -15.25 -12.88
C LEU A 211 -16.55 -14.98 -12.28
N SER A 212 -15.51 -14.83 -13.12
CA SER A 212 -14.16 -14.48 -12.67
C SER A 212 -14.11 -13.10 -12.02
N ILE A 213 -14.79 -12.11 -12.61
CA ILE A 213 -14.96 -10.76 -12.07
C ILE A 213 -15.74 -10.82 -10.73
N ALA A 214 -16.82 -11.57 -10.65
CA ALA A 214 -17.56 -11.78 -9.41
C ALA A 214 -16.69 -12.44 -8.32
N ALA A 215 -15.87 -13.43 -8.71
CA ALA A 215 -14.95 -14.13 -7.81
C ALA A 215 -13.81 -13.23 -7.30
N TYR A 216 -13.38 -12.27 -8.10
CA TYR A 216 -12.41 -11.26 -7.66
C TYR A 216 -12.94 -10.48 -6.45
N ASN A 217 -14.20 -10.03 -6.50
CA ASN A 217 -14.83 -9.25 -5.46
C ASN A 217 -15.14 -10.07 -4.19
N CYS A 218 -15.80 -11.22 -4.33
CA CYS A 218 -16.28 -11.97 -3.16
C CYS A 218 -15.51 -13.27 -2.84
N GLY A 219 -14.54 -13.59 -3.66
CA GLY A 219 -13.80 -14.85 -3.57
C GLY A 219 -14.52 -16.04 -4.24
N PRO A 220 -13.75 -17.03 -4.75
CA PRO A 220 -14.32 -18.18 -5.47
C PRO A 220 -15.25 -19.03 -4.60
N GLY A 221 -15.03 -19.07 -3.29
CA GLY A 221 -15.90 -19.80 -2.36
C GLY A 221 -17.35 -19.31 -2.35
N ASN A 222 -17.58 -17.99 -2.45
CA ASN A 222 -18.92 -17.40 -2.49
C ASN A 222 -19.58 -17.59 -3.86
N VAL A 223 -18.85 -17.49 -4.96
CA VAL A 223 -19.35 -17.80 -6.30
C VAL A 223 -19.78 -19.26 -6.38
N ASN A 224 -18.94 -20.21 -5.94
CA ASN A 224 -19.26 -21.63 -5.91
C ASN A 224 -20.49 -21.95 -5.02
N LYS A 225 -20.66 -21.21 -3.92
CA LYS A 225 -21.86 -21.32 -3.08
C LYS A 225 -23.12 -20.82 -3.81
N ALA A 226 -23.01 -19.71 -4.58
CA ALA A 226 -24.10 -19.19 -5.38
C ALA A 226 -24.48 -20.16 -6.52
N ILE A 227 -23.52 -20.74 -7.21
CA ILE A 227 -23.72 -21.79 -8.23
C ILE A 227 -24.49 -22.97 -7.64
N ARG A 228 -24.04 -23.52 -6.50
CA ARG A 228 -24.77 -24.63 -5.83
C ARG A 228 -26.21 -24.26 -5.45
N ARG A 229 -26.42 -23.04 -4.90
CA ARG A 229 -27.75 -22.56 -4.48
C ARG A 229 -28.69 -22.31 -5.64
N SER A 230 -28.18 -21.99 -6.81
CA SER A 230 -28.97 -21.79 -8.02
C SER A 230 -29.36 -23.10 -8.74
N GLY A 231 -28.92 -24.25 -8.22
CA GLY A 231 -29.13 -25.54 -8.88
C GLY A 231 -28.08 -25.84 -9.97
N GLY A 232 -26.85 -25.35 -9.82
CA GLY A 232 -25.72 -25.62 -10.71
C GLY A 232 -25.61 -24.66 -11.92
N LYS A 233 -26.29 -23.53 -11.89
CA LYS A 233 -26.20 -22.52 -12.97
C LYS A 233 -24.85 -21.82 -12.94
N THR A 234 -24.24 -21.59 -14.12
CA THR A 234 -22.90 -21.00 -14.29
C THR A 234 -22.91 -19.67 -15.06
N ASP A 235 -24.06 -19.05 -15.24
CA ASP A 235 -24.21 -17.71 -15.77
C ASP A 235 -24.36 -16.69 -14.64
N PHE A 236 -23.63 -15.56 -14.71
CA PHE A 236 -23.64 -14.53 -13.65
C PHE A 236 -25.05 -14.03 -13.35
N TRP A 237 -25.87 -13.74 -14.36
CA TRP A 237 -27.21 -13.17 -14.17
C TRP A 237 -28.19 -14.19 -13.59
N GLN A 238 -27.96 -15.49 -13.86
CA GLN A 238 -28.76 -16.55 -13.27
C GLN A 238 -28.42 -16.83 -11.80
N ILE A 239 -27.17 -16.63 -11.40
CA ILE A 239 -26.75 -16.75 -9.99
C ILE A 239 -26.82 -15.44 -9.20
N TYR A 240 -27.14 -14.33 -9.85
CA TYR A 240 -27.13 -12.97 -9.30
C TYR A 240 -27.76 -12.86 -7.91
N GLN A 241 -28.97 -13.38 -7.72
CA GLN A 241 -29.70 -13.31 -6.45
C GLN A 241 -29.07 -14.13 -5.31
N TYR A 242 -28.20 -15.09 -5.62
CA TYR A 242 -27.52 -15.96 -4.66
C TYR A 242 -26.14 -15.43 -4.25
N LEU A 243 -25.62 -14.43 -4.97
CA LEU A 243 -24.35 -13.76 -4.66
C LEU A 243 -24.51 -12.84 -3.45
N PRO A 244 -23.40 -12.53 -2.73
CA PRO A 244 -23.37 -11.46 -1.73
C PRO A 244 -23.88 -10.12 -2.32
N ARG A 245 -24.53 -9.30 -1.51
CA ARG A 245 -25.18 -8.05 -1.97
C ARG A 245 -24.20 -7.12 -2.70
N GLU A 246 -23.00 -6.93 -2.15
CA GLU A 246 -21.94 -6.12 -2.75
C GLU A 246 -21.53 -6.65 -4.12
N THR A 247 -21.38 -7.96 -4.27
CA THR A 247 -20.96 -8.60 -5.51
C THR A 247 -21.99 -8.47 -6.63
N ARG A 248 -23.28 -8.36 -6.29
CA ARG A 248 -24.34 -8.19 -7.30
C ARG A 248 -24.16 -6.93 -8.13
N SER A 249 -23.69 -5.84 -7.52
CA SER A 249 -23.44 -4.58 -8.22
C SER A 249 -22.10 -4.55 -8.96
N TYR A 250 -21.17 -5.43 -8.62
CA TYR A 250 -19.78 -5.35 -9.08
C TYR A 250 -19.63 -5.51 -10.61
N VAL A 251 -20.23 -6.56 -11.20
CA VAL A 251 -20.23 -6.75 -12.67
C VAL A 251 -21.00 -5.63 -13.39
N PRO A 252 -22.20 -5.20 -12.95
CA PRO A 252 -22.86 -4.00 -13.50
C PRO A 252 -21.98 -2.75 -13.47
N PHE A 253 -21.23 -2.51 -12.39
CA PHE A 253 -20.30 -1.39 -12.30
C PHE A 253 -19.11 -1.52 -13.25
N PHE A 254 -18.59 -2.72 -13.43
CA PHE A 254 -17.55 -2.97 -14.41
C PHE A 254 -18.00 -2.60 -15.83
N ILE A 255 -19.18 -3.11 -16.25
CA ILE A 255 -19.75 -2.80 -17.57
C ILE A 255 -19.98 -1.29 -17.72
N ALA A 256 -20.50 -0.65 -16.67
CA ALA A 256 -20.78 0.78 -16.67
C ALA A 256 -19.52 1.64 -16.68
N ALA A 257 -18.47 1.24 -15.95
CA ALA A 257 -17.17 1.90 -15.98
C ALA A 257 -16.53 1.82 -17.37
N PHE A 258 -16.56 0.64 -17.98
CA PHE A 258 -16.10 0.46 -19.35
C PHE A 258 -16.87 1.38 -20.31
N TYR A 259 -18.19 1.31 -20.30
CA TYR A 259 -19.03 2.20 -21.11
C TYR A 259 -18.68 3.69 -20.89
N ALA A 260 -18.62 4.12 -19.64
CA ALA A 260 -18.43 5.53 -19.31
C ALA A 260 -17.05 6.05 -19.71
N MET A 261 -16.01 5.20 -19.62
CA MET A 261 -14.65 5.55 -20.01
C MET A 261 -14.45 5.58 -21.53
N GLU A 262 -15.27 4.85 -22.31
CA GLU A 262 -15.20 4.85 -23.77
C GLU A 262 -16.10 5.91 -24.41
N HIS A 263 -17.24 6.22 -23.76
CA HIS A 263 -18.26 7.12 -24.29
C HIS A 263 -18.35 8.47 -23.54
N TYR A 264 -17.31 8.86 -22.79
CA TYR A 264 -17.32 10.10 -21.99
C TYR A 264 -17.61 11.34 -22.82
N ASP A 265 -17.10 11.38 -24.05
CA ASP A 265 -17.23 12.51 -24.96
C ASP A 265 -18.67 12.74 -25.40
N GLU A 266 -19.42 11.68 -25.67
CA GLU A 266 -20.83 11.73 -26.02
C GLU A 266 -21.75 12.10 -24.85
N HIS A 267 -21.19 12.19 -23.65
CA HIS A 267 -21.84 12.68 -22.43
C HIS A 267 -21.33 14.06 -21.99
N ASP A 268 -20.64 14.79 -22.89
CA ASP A 268 -20.05 16.12 -22.63
C ASP A 268 -19.09 16.15 -21.43
N ILE A 269 -18.44 15.01 -21.11
CA ILE A 269 -17.47 14.89 -20.02
C ILE A 269 -16.07 15.06 -20.62
N ARG A 270 -15.26 15.90 -20.00
CA ARG A 270 -13.87 16.14 -20.42
C ARG A 270 -12.90 15.65 -19.34
N PRO A 271 -11.74 15.05 -19.73
CA PRO A 271 -10.69 14.71 -18.79
C PRO A 271 -10.22 15.94 -18.02
N ASN A 272 -10.03 15.83 -16.72
CA ASN A 272 -9.40 16.85 -15.90
C ASN A 272 -7.89 16.90 -16.18
N ILE A 273 -7.19 17.92 -15.66
CA ILE A 273 -5.73 18.02 -15.75
C ILE A 273 -5.14 17.32 -14.52
N VAL A 274 -4.22 16.39 -14.75
CA VAL A 274 -3.45 15.72 -13.68
C VAL A 274 -1.97 15.90 -14.00
N ASN A 275 -1.21 16.45 -13.06
CA ASN A 275 0.22 16.71 -13.20
C ASN A 275 1.04 15.45 -12.80
N VAL A 276 0.82 14.33 -13.47
CA VAL A 276 1.68 13.16 -13.33
C VAL A 276 2.59 13.06 -14.54
N PRO A 277 3.92 12.99 -14.35
CA PRO A 277 4.85 12.81 -15.46
C PRO A 277 4.56 11.50 -16.20
N LEU A 278 4.26 11.59 -17.50
CA LEU A 278 3.99 10.41 -18.33
C LEU A 278 5.28 9.63 -18.67
N ALA A 279 6.40 10.35 -18.87
CA ALA A 279 7.70 9.75 -19.12
C ALA A 279 8.46 9.60 -17.81
N THR A 280 8.61 8.36 -17.34
CA THR A 280 9.31 8.02 -16.10
C THR A 280 10.37 6.97 -16.36
N ASP A 281 11.44 7.00 -15.57
CA ASP A 281 12.49 6.01 -15.60
C ASP A 281 12.77 5.45 -14.21
N THR A 282 13.49 4.31 -14.14
CA THR A 282 13.75 3.60 -12.88
C THR A 282 15.22 3.68 -12.50
N VAL A 283 15.47 3.95 -11.20
CA VAL A 283 16.80 3.92 -10.61
C VAL A 283 16.84 2.84 -9.53
N HIS A 284 17.83 1.95 -9.59
CA HIS A 284 18.04 0.94 -8.57
C HIS A 284 18.73 1.52 -7.34
N ILE A 285 18.12 1.30 -6.17
CA ILE A 285 18.58 1.78 -4.88
C ILE A 285 18.95 0.59 -4.00
N ASN A 286 20.21 0.48 -3.62
CA ASN A 286 20.78 -0.61 -2.79
C ASN A 286 21.23 -0.15 -1.39
N PHE A 287 20.79 1.03 -0.97
CA PHE A 287 21.01 1.57 0.37
C PHE A 287 19.76 2.30 0.85
N ARG A 288 19.67 2.55 2.16
CA ARG A 288 18.54 3.28 2.72
C ARG A 288 18.57 4.74 2.25
N LEU A 289 17.46 5.23 1.66
CA LEU A 289 17.36 6.57 1.08
C LEU A 289 16.00 7.18 1.41
N SER A 290 15.98 8.43 1.89
CA SER A 290 14.73 9.16 2.16
C SER A 290 14.26 9.94 0.94
N PHE A 291 12.98 10.26 0.88
CA PHE A 291 12.43 11.11 -0.19
C PHE A 291 12.96 12.53 -0.11
N ASP A 292 13.29 13.03 1.08
CA ASP A 292 13.91 14.35 1.25
C ASP A 292 15.29 14.40 0.59
N GLU A 293 16.11 13.33 0.73
CA GLU A 293 17.40 13.22 0.06
C GLU A 293 17.24 13.09 -1.46
N ILE A 294 16.21 12.38 -1.92
CA ILE A 294 15.88 12.25 -3.34
C ILE A 294 15.47 13.61 -3.91
N GLN A 295 14.57 14.32 -3.23
CA GLN A 295 14.16 15.67 -3.65
C GLN A 295 15.33 16.62 -3.76
N HIS A 296 16.19 16.64 -2.74
CA HIS A 296 17.37 17.51 -2.73
C HIS A 296 18.33 17.18 -3.87
N ALA A 297 18.57 15.90 -4.15
CA ALA A 297 19.50 15.46 -5.18
C ALA A 297 18.92 15.54 -6.60
N SER A 298 17.63 15.27 -6.79
CA SER A 298 16.99 15.22 -8.12
C SER A 298 16.36 16.53 -8.54
N GLY A 299 16.03 17.44 -7.59
CA GLY A 299 15.22 18.63 -7.83
C GLY A 299 13.75 18.33 -8.15
N VAL A 300 13.30 17.07 -8.01
CA VAL A 300 11.91 16.66 -8.26
C VAL A 300 11.04 17.05 -7.07
N ASP A 301 9.85 17.57 -7.34
CA ASP A 301 8.88 17.91 -6.31
C ASP A 301 8.51 16.68 -5.45
N MET A 302 8.34 16.87 -4.14
CA MET A 302 8.02 15.80 -3.19
C MET A 302 6.75 15.05 -3.58
N LYS A 303 5.72 15.78 -4.02
CA LYS A 303 4.46 15.18 -4.45
C LYS A 303 4.64 14.25 -5.64
N VAL A 304 5.47 14.63 -6.61
CA VAL A 304 5.80 13.78 -7.77
C VAL A 304 6.56 12.54 -7.34
N ILE A 305 7.51 12.66 -6.39
CA ILE A 305 8.23 11.49 -5.84
C ILE A 305 7.26 10.53 -5.16
N GLU A 306 6.32 11.03 -4.35
CA GLU A 306 5.29 10.23 -3.69
C GLU A 306 4.36 9.55 -4.69
N ASP A 307 3.86 10.28 -5.67
CA ASP A 307 2.91 9.78 -6.68
C ASP A 307 3.53 8.69 -7.56
N LEU A 308 4.83 8.79 -7.87
CA LEU A 308 5.55 7.78 -8.64
C LEU A 308 6.01 6.58 -7.81
N ASN A 309 6.07 6.71 -6.46
CA ASN A 309 6.59 5.69 -5.56
C ASN A 309 5.66 5.42 -4.37
N PRO A 310 4.37 5.19 -4.60
CA PRO A 310 3.36 5.11 -3.53
C PRO A 310 3.51 3.89 -2.61
N MET A 311 4.36 2.92 -2.98
CA MET A 311 4.61 1.72 -2.18
C MET A 311 5.46 1.99 -0.92
N TYR A 312 6.18 3.11 -0.84
CA TYR A 312 7.07 3.41 0.30
C TYR A 312 6.35 4.18 1.40
N LYS A 313 5.93 3.47 2.46
CA LYS A 313 5.05 3.99 3.53
C LYS A 313 5.58 5.17 4.35
N LYS A 314 6.89 5.32 4.47
CA LYS A 314 7.52 6.32 5.38
C LYS A 314 8.38 7.32 4.64
N ARG A 315 8.15 7.51 3.36
CA ARG A 315 9.03 8.31 2.49
C ARG A 315 10.49 7.84 2.57
N ILE A 316 10.71 6.52 2.71
CA ILE A 316 12.03 5.91 2.84
C ILE A 316 12.08 4.67 1.97
N ILE A 317 13.07 4.57 1.12
CA ILE A 317 13.43 3.39 0.36
C ILE A 317 14.37 2.53 1.20
N PRO A 318 14.00 1.30 1.60
CA PRO A 318 14.81 0.44 2.45
C PRO A 318 15.81 -0.40 1.65
N GLY A 319 16.64 0.22 0.80
CA GLY A 319 17.55 -0.45 -0.13
C GLY A 319 18.64 -1.29 0.54
N ASN A 320 18.91 -1.11 1.84
CA ASN A 320 19.81 -1.94 2.63
C ASN A 320 19.28 -3.37 2.89
N ASN A 321 17.98 -3.61 2.67
CA ASN A 321 17.35 -4.93 2.81
C ASN A 321 17.20 -5.67 1.45
N GLY A 322 17.85 -5.17 0.42
CA GLY A 322 17.75 -5.64 -0.96
C GLY A 322 17.50 -4.48 -1.92
N THR A 323 17.88 -4.65 -3.17
CA THR A 323 17.70 -3.61 -4.19
C THR A 323 16.23 -3.24 -4.36
N GLN A 324 15.95 -1.96 -4.28
CA GLN A 324 14.63 -1.35 -4.45
C GLN A 324 14.60 -0.50 -5.72
N ILE A 325 13.40 -0.18 -6.20
CA ILE A 325 13.19 0.63 -7.40
C ILE A 325 12.69 2.01 -6.99
N LEU A 326 13.37 3.06 -7.45
CA LEU A 326 12.90 4.44 -7.41
C LEU A 326 12.47 4.84 -8.81
N ARG A 327 11.25 5.37 -8.97
CA ARG A 327 10.76 5.96 -10.22
C ARG A 327 10.84 7.48 -10.14
N LEU A 328 11.41 8.08 -11.16
CA LEU A 328 11.52 9.53 -11.33
C LEU A 328 11.11 9.93 -12.77
N PRO A 329 10.76 11.19 -13.01
CA PRO A 329 10.64 11.70 -14.38
C PRO A 329 11.92 11.43 -15.15
N THR A 330 11.82 10.99 -16.39
CA THR A 330 13.00 10.60 -17.20
C THR A 330 14.08 11.68 -17.25
N ALA A 331 13.66 12.95 -17.33
CA ALA A 331 14.60 14.09 -17.34
C ALA A 331 15.46 14.19 -16.06
N ASN A 332 14.97 13.70 -14.93
CA ASN A 332 15.64 13.77 -13.62
C ASN A 332 16.35 12.46 -13.25
N ALA A 333 15.93 11.33 -13.78
CA ALA A 333 16.44 10.01 -13.41
C ALA A 333 17.94 9.84 -13.72
N THR A 334 18.39 10.31 -14.89
CA THR A 334 19.80 10.25 -15.30
C THR A 334 20.68 11.11 -14.39
N ALA A 335 20.28 12.37 -14.15
CA ALA A 335 21.01 13.27 -13.27
C ALA A 335 21.08 12.73 -11.84
N PHE A 336 19.96 12.19 -11.34
CA PHE A 336 19.92 11.56 -10.02
C PHE A 336 20.82 10.33 -9.92
N SER A 337 20.92 9.50 -10.97
CA SER A 337 21.80 8.32 -10.97
C SER A 337 23.26 8.67 -10.71
N ILE A 338 23.73 9.81 -11.25
CA ILE A 338 25.09 10.31 -11.01
C ILE A 338 25.23 10.77 -9.55
N GLN A 339 24.27 11.50 -9.04
CA GLN A 339 24.29 12.03 -7.66
C GLN A 339 24.09 10.93 -6.61
N LYS A 340 23.37 9.86 -6.93
CA LYS A 340 23.18 8.68 -6.07
C LYS A 340 24.52 8.08 -5.62
N ASP A 341 25.46 7.95 -6.53
CA ASP A 341 26.77 7.38 -6.23
C ASP A 341 27.59 8.28 -5.31
N GLN A 342 27.46 9.61 -5.45
CA GLN A 342 28.05 10.59 -4.53
C GLN A 342 27.42 10.52 -3.13
N LEU A 343 26.08 10.35 -3.04
CA LEU A 343 25.39 10.14 -1.76
C LEU A 343 25.86 8.87 -1.07
N LEU A 344 26.04 7.79 -1.81
CA LEU A 344 26.55 6.53 -1.28
C LEU A 344 27.98 6.67 -0.78
N ALA A 345 28.88 7.29 -1.55
CA ALA A 345 30.27 7.54 -1.16
C ALA A 345 30.35 8.41 0.10
N LYS A 346 29.54 9.47 0.20
CA LYS A 346 29.44 10.32 1.39
C LYS A 346 29.06 9.53 2.64
N ARG A 347 28.06 8.67 2.55
CA ARG A 347 27.63 7.81 3.68
C ARG A 347 28.71 6.82 4.11
N GLN A 348 29.40 6.21 3.16
CA GLN A 348 30.51 5.30 3.47
C GLN A 348 31.63 6.03 4.18
N SER A 349 31.97 7.26 3.78
CA SER A 349 32.96 8.08 4.46
C SER A 349 32.51 8.51 5.87
N GLU A 350 31.24 8.84 6.06
CA GLU A 350 30.67 9.18 7.38
C GLU A 350 30.66 7.97 8.32
N GLN A 351 30.32 6.79 7.84
CA GLN A 351 30.39 5.54 8.62
C GLN A 351 31.83 5.21 9.01
N SER A 352 32.77 5.26 8.08
CA SER A 352 34.20 5.02 8.36
C SER A 352 34.76 6.04 9.37
N THR A 353 34.29 7.29 9.28
CA THR A 353 34.70 8.34 10.25
C THR A 353 34.08 8.13 11.63
N ALA A 354 32.85 7.61 11.70
CA ALA A 354 32.17 7.25 12.96
C ALA A 354 32.86 6.04 13.62
N GLU A 355 33.17 5.01 12.86
CA GLU A 355 33.91 3.82 13.33
C GLU A 355 35.32 4.19 13.78
N LEU A 356 36.03 5.08 13.09
CA LEU A 356 37.31 5.62 13.51
C LEU A 356 37.20 6.45 14.80
N LYS A 357 36.11 7.18 15.00
CA LYS A 357 35.85 7.91 16.24
C LYS A 357 35.47 6.99 17.40
N GLU A 358 34.74 5.92 17.14
CA GLU A 358 34.48 4.87 18.15
C GLU A 358 35.77 4.09 18.51
N SER A 359 36.59 3.75 17.52
CA SER A 359 37.90 3.08 17.79
C SER A 359 38.94 4.00 18.40
N SER A 360 38.88 5.32 18.15
CA SER A 360 39.76 6.29 18.80
C SER A 360 39.27 6.68 20.20
N ASN A 361 38.06 6.34 20.59
CA ASN A 361 37.56 6.38 21.96
C ASN A 361 37.89 5.11 22.76
N ASP A 362 38.73 4.21 22.26
CA ASP A 362 39.41 3.25 23.08
C ASP A 362 40.31 4.03 24.02
N THR A 363 39.68 4.49 25.08
CA THR A 363 40.27 5.11 26.26
C THR A 363 41.41 4.23 26.71
N VAL A 364 42.64 4.78 26.74
CA VAL A 364 43.77 4.20 27.37
C VAL A 364 43.34 3.69 28.75
N ALA A 365 43.15 2.39 28.86
CA ALA A 365 42.72 1.74 30.10
C ALA A 365 43.86 1.87 31.10
N TYR A 366 43.74 2.81 32.05
CA TYR A 366 44.67 2.87 33.19
C TYR A 366 44.29 1.77 34.16
N ALA A 367 45.13 0.75 34.28
CA ALA A 367 45.03 -0.24 35.34
C ALA A 367 45.44 0.40 36.67
N ILE A 368 44.48 0.66 37.54
CA ILE A 368 44.74 1.14 38.92
C ILE A 368 44.86 -0.07 39.83
N THR A 369 45.98 -0.22 40.52
CA THR A 369 46.11 -1.26 41.54
C THR A 369 45.49 -0.79 42.85
N HIS A 370 44.41 -1.45 43.30
CA HIS A 370 43.80 -1.24 44.61
C HIS A 370 44.28 -2.30 45.59
N ILE A 371 44.73 -1.89 46.76
CA ILE A 371 45.12 -2.81 47.86
C ILE A 371 43.95 -2.87 48.85
N VAL A 372 43.39 -4.07 49.04
CA VAL A 372 42.25 -4.30 49.92
C VAL A 372 42.59 -3.99 51.36
N ARG A 373 41.83 -3.12 52.01
CA ARG A 373 41.98 -2.77 53.43
C ARG A 373 40.97 -3.55 54.30
N ARG A 374 41.24 -3.58 55.62
CA ARG A 374 40.37 -4.24 56.59
C ARG A 374 38.95 -3.68 56.55
N GLY A 375 37.95 -4.53 56.31
CA GLY A 375 36.53 -4.13 56.20
C GLY A 375 36.06 -3.67 54.83
N GLU A 376 36.89 -3.72 53.80
CA GLU A 376 36.46 -3.52 52.41
C GLU A 376 35.85 -4.77 51.80
N THR A 377 34.84 -4.57 50.97
CA THR A 377 34.18 -5.62 50.19
C THR A 377 34.23 -5.27 48.72
N LEU A 378 34.08 -6.25 47.82
CA LEU A 378 34.00 -6.01 46.37
C LEU A 378 32.96 -4.97 46.02
N SER A 379 31.82 -4.93 46.74
CA SER A 379 30.77 -3.93 46.51
C SER A 379 31.22 -2.50 46.83
N LYS A 380 31.94 -2.30 47.95
CA LYS A 380 32.48 -0.98 48.33
C LYS A 380 33.57 -0.53 47.36
N ILE A 381 34.44 -1.46 46.92
CA ILE A 381 35.49 -1.17 45.95
C ILE A 381 34.86 -0.85 44.58
N ALA A 382 33.88 -1.63 44.11
CA ALA A 382 33.18 -1.39 42.88
C ALA A 382 32.53 0.02 42.88
N SER A 383 31.80 0.39 43.94
CA SER A 383 31.23 1.73 44.12
C SER A 383 32.27 2.85 44.12
N LYS A 384 33.43 2.62 44.77
CA LYS A 384 34.52 3.60 44.84
C LYS A 384 35.11 3.94 43.49
N TYR A 385 35.20 2.97 42.59
CA TYR A 385 35.82 3.14 41.28
C TYR A 385 34.79 3.25 40.15
N GLY A 386 33.49 3.21 40.46
CA GLY A 386 32.41 3.33 39.46
C GLY A 386 32.29 2.14 38.50
N VAL A 387 32.72 0.95 38.92
CA VAL A 387 32.76 -0.30 38.14
C VAL A 387 31.84 -1.35 38.78
N THR A 388 31.51 -2.43 38.07
CA THR A 388 30.71 -3.51 38.62
C THR A 388 31.56 -4.54 39.38
N ILE A 389 30.94 -5.27 40.31
CA ILE A 389 31.59 -6.39 41.01
C ILE A 389 32.07 -7.45 39.99
N ASN A 390 31.31 -7.69 38.93
CA ASN A 390 31.66 -8.64 37.89
C ASN A 390 32.93 -8.21 37.11
N ASP A 391 33.07 -6.92 36.86
CA ASP A 391 34.24 -6.38 36.18
C ASP A 391 35.50 -6.60 37.06
N ILE A 392 35.43 -6.27 38.35
CA ILE A 392 36.57 -6.51 39.27
C ILE A 392 36.91 -8.00 39.32
N LYS A 393 35.91 -8.88 39.37
CA LYS A 393 36.13 -10.34 39.38
C LYS A 393 36.78 -10.82 38.09
N ALA A 394 36.32 -10.34 36.92
CA ALA A 394 36.87 -10.70 35.62
C ALA A 394 38.34 -10.25 35.48
N TRP A 395 38.67 -9.00 35.86
CA TRP A 395 40.02 -8.46 35.75
C TRP A 395 41.04 -9.13 36.71
N ASN A 396 40.54 -9.75 37.77
CA ASN A 396 41.38 -10.35 38.82
C ASN A 396 41.22 -11.87 38.96
N ASN A 397 40.51 -12.53 38.03
CA ASN A 397 40.23 -13.97 38.02
C ASN A 397 39.63 -14.47 39.35
N LEU A 398 38.72 -13.70 39.98
CA LEU A 398 38.10 -14.06 41.25
C LEU A 398 36.88 -14.93 41.03
N SER A 399 36.85 -16.12 41.59
CA SER A 399 35.72 -17.03 41.54
C SER A 399 34.67 -16.74 42.62
N SER A 400 35.04 -16.04 43.70
CA SER A 400 34.14 -15.68 44.82
C SER A 400 34.21 -14.18 45.16
N ASN A 401 33.36 -13.74 46.10
CA ASN A 401 33.35 -12.35 46.57
C ASN A 401 34.28 -12.14 47.77
N SER A 402 35.00 -13.16 48.21
CA SER A 402 35.88 -13.10 49.38
C SER A 402 37.21 -12.43 49.02
N LEU A 403 37.60 -11.45 49.83
CA LEU A 403 38.83 -10.68 49.70
C LEU A 403 39.72 -10.88 50.92
N ARG A 404 41.02 -10.86 50.74
CA ARG A 404 42.01 -10.85 51.84
C ARG A 404 42.56 -9.46 52.02
N VAL A 405 42.77 -9.04 53.27
CA VAL A 405 43.42 -7.78 53.56
C VAL A 405 44.86 -7.84 52.98
N GLY A 406 45.24 -6.75 52.26
CA GLY A 406 46.50 -6.70 51.52
C GLY A 406 46.45 -7.25 50.10
N GLN A 407 45.30 -7.86 49.67
CA GLN A 407 45.15 -8.35 48.29
C GLN A 407 45.23 -7.18 47.32
N LYS A 408 46.02 -7.33 46.26
CA LYS A 408 46.06 -6.36 45.14
C LYS A 408 45.01 -6.69 44.09
N LEU A 409 44.19 -5.75 43.77
CA LEU A 409 43.17 -5.84 42.72
C LEU A 409 43.50 -4.89 41.59
N SER A 410 43.51 -5.38 40.37
CA SER A 410 43.61 -4.57 39.17
C SER A 410 42.21 -4.00 38.85
N ILE A 411 42.10 -2.69 38.77
CA ILE A 411 40.86 -1.97 38.44
C ILE A 411 41.09 -1.19 37.16
N ASN A 412 40.46 -1.59 36.07
CA ASN A 412 40.54 -0.89 34.80
C ASN A 412 39.49 0.23 34.81
N GLY A 413 39.91 1.46 35.15
CA GLY A 413 39.02 2.61 35.20
C GLY A 413 39.11 3.47 33.94
N SER A 414 37.99 3.74 33.30
CA SER A 414 37.85 4.87 32.39
C SER A 414 37.57 6.15 33.21
N LYS A 415 38.34 7.22 33.03
CA LYS A 415 38.00 8.53 33.58
C LYS A 415 36.76 9.08 32.84
N GLY A 416 35.58 8.74 33.32
CA GLY A 416 34.32 9.41 32.93
C GLY A 416 34.23 10.75 33.65
N SER A 417 34.19 11.83 32.90
CA SER A 417 33.86 13.16 33.37
C SER A 417 32.51 13.15 34.08
N SER A 418 32.48 13.69 35.29
CA SER A 418 31.26 14.02 36.00
C SER A 418 30.51 15.12 35.27
N GLN A 419 29.56 14.74 34.43
CA GLN A 419 28.46 15.61 33.99
C GLN A 419 27.16 15.03 34.50
N ARG A 420 26.52 15.83 35.33
CA ARG A 420 25.10 15.68 35.69
C ARG A 420 24.28 15.58 34.43
N SER A 421 23.87 14.39 34.04
CA SER A 421 22.81 14.24 33.03
C SER A 421 21.50 13.99 33.74
N SER A 422 20.58 14.94 33.51
CA SER A 422 19.16 14.80 33.69
C SER A 422 18.67 13.49 33.08
N LYS A 423 17.83 12.79 33.83
CA LYS A 423 17.08 11.60 33.42
C LYS A 423 16.45 11.76 32.03
N GLN A 424 16.93 11.01 31.08
CA GLN A 424 16.12 10.59 29.97
C GLN A 424 16.20 9.08 29.88
N SER A 425 15.10 8.44 30.26
CA SER A 425 14.95 6.99 30.35
C SER A 425 14.84 6.38 28.95
N SER A 426 15.92 5.81 28.44
CA SER A 426 15.84 4.76 27.42
C SER A 426 15.72 3.43 28.17
N ALA A 427 14.49 2.97 28.36
CA ALA A 427 14.23 1.67 28.96
C ALA A 427 14.52 0.56 27.97
N SER A 428 15.66 -0.10 28.14
CA SER A 428 15.80 -1.47 27.66
C SER A 428 14.69 -2.32 28.28
N PRO A 429 14.02 -3.21 27.54
CA PRO A 429 12.94 -4.00 28.09
C PRO A 429 13.49 -4.92 29.18
N LYS A 430 13.11 -4.67 30.44
CA LYS A 430 13.38 -5.56 31.57
C LYS A 430 12.66 -6.89 31.34
N VAL A 431 13.34 -7.89 30.84
CA VAL A 431 12.79 -9.24 30.65
C VAL A 431 12.68 -9.92 32.03
N ARG A 432 11.45 -10.26 32.43
CA ARG A 432 11.21 -11.09 33.63
C ARG A 432 11.14 -12.55 33.23
N TYR A 433 11.75 -13.41 34.03
CA TYR A 433 11.63 -14.87 33.88
C TYR A 433 10.80 -15.47 35.00
N TYR A 434 9.98 -16.46 34.68
CA TYR A 434 9.21 -17.24 35.62
C TYR A 434 9.45 -18.74 35.41
N THR A 435 9.77 -19.48 36.47
CA THR A 435 9.89 -20.93 36.39
C THR A 435 8.57 -21.57 36.78
N VAL A 436 7.98 -22.32 35.87
CA VAL A 436 6.67 -23.00 36.04
C VAL A 436 6.72 -23.98 37.20
N LYS A 437 5.77 -23.87 38.14
CA LYS A 437 5.60 -24.77 39.26
C LYS A 437 4.54 -25.82 38.94
N LYS A 438 4.53 -26.93 39.69
CA LYS A 438 3.47 -27.98 39.57
C LYS A 438 2.11 -27.35 39.83
N GLY A 439 1.17 -27.50 38.89
CA GLY A 439 -0.18 -26.93 38.97
C GLY A 439 -0.32 -25.50 38.35
N ASP A 440 0.73 -24.87 37.85
CA ASP A 440 0.62 -23.58 37.16
C ASP A 440 -0.03 -23.76 35.80
N THR A 441 -0.82 -22.74 35.43
CA THR A 441 -1.38 -22.58 34.10
C THR A 441 -0.90 -21.22 33.49
N LEU A 442 -0.87 -21.08 32.17
CA LEU A 442 -0.51 -19.82 31.53
C LEU A 442 -1.42 -18.67 31.98
N SER A 443 -2.70 -18.96 32.23
CA SER A 443 -3.68 -17.98 32.74
C SER A 443 -3.33 -17.54 34.16
N GLY A 444 -3.03 -18.49 35.06
CA GLY A 444 -2.64 -18.20 36.43
C GLY A 444 -1.30 -17.41 36.49
N ILE A 445 -0.35 -17.77 35.62
CA ILE A 445 0.93 -17.04 35.52
C ILE A 445 0.68 -15.59 34.99
N ALA A 446 -0.18 -15.43 33.98
CA ALA A 446 -0.51 -14.09 33.46
C ALA A 446 -1.15 -13.20 34.52
N GLN A 447 -2.04 -13.74 35.37
CA GLN A 447 -2.68 -12.99 36.47
C GLN A 447 -1.70 -12.57 37.55
N LYS A 448 -0.66 -13.38 37.84
CA LYS A 448 0.38 -13.06 38.83
C LYS A 448 1.33 -11.93 38.38
N HIS A 449 1.35 -11.60 37.09
CA HIS A 449 2.28 -10.63 36.51
C HIS A 449 1.55 -9.48 35.82
N LYS A 450 1.44 -8.34 36.51
CA LYS A 450 0.76 -7.13 35.99
C LYS A 450 1.28 -6.73 34.58
N GLY A 451 0.40 -6.65 33.62
CA GLY A 451 0.71 -6.32 32.20
C GLY A 451 0.96 -7.52 31.30
N ALA A 452 1.13 -8.73 31.85
CA ALA A 452 1.24 -9.96 31.08
C ALA A 452 -0.14 -10.50 30.67
N THR A 453 -0.26 -11.03 29.46
CA THR A 453 -1.43 -11.80 29.01
C THR A 453 -0.98 -13.17 28.51
N VAL A 454 -1.88 -14.16 28.52
CA VAL A 454 -1.60 -15.50 27.99
C VAL A 454 -1.03 -15.43 26.58
N GLN A 455 -1.58 -14.55 25.73
CA GLN A 455 -1.09 -14.35 24.36
C GLN A 455 0.34 -13.80 24.30
N LYS A 456 0.65 -12.79 25.13
CA LYS A 456 2.00 -12.22 25.21
C LYS A 456 3.02 -13.26 25.69
N ILE A 457 2.68 -14.06 26.75
CA ILE A 457 3.55 -15.11 27.26
C ILE A 457 3.77 -16.20 26.20
N ARG A 458 2.72 -16.66 25.51
CA ARG A 458 2.83 -17.66 24.43
C ARG A 458 3.75 -17.15 23.30
N ARG A 459 3.58 -15.92 22.86
CA ARG A 459 4.35 -15.30 21.78
C ARG A 459 5.84 -15.15 22.15
N ALA A 460 6.12 -14.71 23.41
CA ALA A 460 7.49 -14.52 23.90
C ALA A 460 8.26 -15.83 24.09
N ASN A 461 7.55 -16.97 24.18
CA ASN A 461 8.14 -18.28 24.46
C ASN A 461 7.92 -19.31 23.35
N ASN A 462 7.40 -18.92 22.20
CA ASN A 462 7.07 -19.80 21.06
C ASN A 462 6.17 -21.00 21.43
N ILE A 463 5.23 -20.81 22.38
CA ILE A 463 4.34 -21.87 22.86
C ILE A 463 3.12 -21.96 21.93
N ARG A 464 2.94 -23.13 21.29
CA ARG A 464 1.73 -23.48 20.55
C ARG A 464 0.75 -24.19 21.52
N GLY A 465 -0.42 -23.58 21.77
CA GLY A 465 -1.40 -24.10 22.74
C GLY A 465 -1.18 -23.54 24.15
N ASN A 466 -1.68 -24.27 25.19
CA ASN A 466 -1.63 -23.86 26.60
C ASN A 466 -0.73 -24.75 27.46
N ASN A 467 -0.04 -25.73 26.87
CA ASN A 467 0.73 -26.73 27.61
C ASN A 467 2.07 -26.17 28.05
N ILE A 468 2.29 -26.16 29.35
CA ILE A 468 3.56 -25.82 30.03
C ILE A 468 3.93 -26.95 31.01
N ARG A 469 5.24 -27.10 31.28
CA ARG A 469 5.75 -28.18 32.14
C ARG A 469 6.36 -27.60 33.41
N PRO A 470 6.18 -28.23 34.57
CA PRO A 470 6.93 -27.85 35.77
C PRO A 470 8.44 -27.82 35.50
N GLY A 471 9.11 -26.79 35.99
CA GLY A 471 10.53 -26.51 35.72
C GLY A 471 10.79 -25.72 34.44
N GLN A 472 9.83 -25.55 33.54
CA GLN A 472 9.98 -24.74 32.33
C GLN A 472 10.19 -23.26 32.70
N ARG A 473 11.23 -22.62 32.13
CA ARG A 473 11.49 -21.20 32.32
C ARG A 473 10.80 -20.38 31.24
N LEU A 474 9.91 -19.49 31.64
CA LEU A 474 9.13 -18.63 30.73
C LEU A 474 9.62 -17.18 30.81
N VAL A 475 9.71 -16.54 29.67
CA VAL A 475 9.83 -15.09 29.52
C VAL A 475 8.47 -14.47 29.76
N ILE A 476 8.37 -13.55 30.72
CA ILE A 476 7.14 -12.82 31.04
C ILE A 476 7.27 -11.39 30.53
N PRO A 477 6.63 -11.05 29.41
CA PRO A 477 6.63 -9.69 28.87
C PRO A 477 5.74 -8.76 29.69
N TYR A 478 6.08 -7.48 29.71
CA TYR A 478 5.29 -6.42 30.36
C TYR A 478 4.04 -6.05 29.57
#